data_e1d931889d11dc91107ca96be0aafc82
#
_entry.id   e1d931889d11dc91107ca96be0aafc82
#
_cell.length_a   1.000
_cell.length_b   1.000
_cell.length_c   1.000
_cell.angle_alpha   90.00
_cell.angle_beta   90.00
_cell.angle_gamma   90.00
#
_symmetry.space_group_name_H-M   'P 1'
#
loop_
_entity.id
_entity.type
_entity.pdbx_description
1 polymer ?
#
loop_
_entity_poly.entity_id
_entity_poly.type
_entity_poly.pdbx_seq_one_letter_code
_entity_poly.pdbx_strand_id
1 'polypeptide(L)'
;MPTFLHRSRLSLLVGIVCFGHAKISGADVTPAHFHHVHLNVTDPKTTQQFFERFFGAVPIRYRARLPALFTERSFIVLNRVDSSPRTHHKTCLWHIGWSGVDGPSEFAWRTKAGITVHTPLRALDDDHYMYFSGPEEELVEVYTGNRNHRFEHIHLLATDVNVTTRWFVDHLGLRAARAFVPKPDPETDVNTLRGIWMNSIRVDNLNLVIFGRPPRDQAPFWLPAPLPEDFEPTKGSAIDHIAFSYRRIEPQYDRFKASGVTIHRPLQVEKAAGHRSFFVEAPDRLLVEIVEAKPIPEGLWEASPSP
;
A
#
# COMPACT_ATOMS: atom_id res chain seq x y z
N MET A 1 -25.58 -42.20 -67.63
CA MET A 1 -26.04 -42.45 -66.28
C MET A 1 -24.86 -42.08 -65.34
N PRO A 2 -24.87 -40.97 -64.61
CA PRO A 2 -23.81 -40.65 -63.67
C PRO A 2 -24.19 -41.08 -62.25
N THR A 3 -23.26 -41.77 -61.59
CA THR A 3 -23.31 -42.25 -60.24
C THR A 3 -23.04 -41.09 -59.25
N PHE A 4 -23.97 -40.90 -58.33
CA PHE A 4 -23.83 -39.94 -57.21
C PHE A 4 -22.94 -40.51 -56.10
N LEU A 5 -21.83 -39.86 -55.82
CA LEU A 5 -20.99 -40.11 -54.63
C LEU A 5 -21.48 -39.25 -53.43
N HIS A 6 -21.98 -39.93 -52.43
CA HIS A 6 -22.40 -39.33 -51.18
C HIS A 6 -21.15 -39.04 -50.33
N ARG A 7 -20.85 -37.75 -50.13
CA ARG A 7 -19.81 -37.32 -49.16
C ARG A 7 -20.48 -37.05 -47.81
N SER A 8 -20.24 -37.93 -46.88
CA SER A 8 -20.58 -37.71 -45.47
C SER A 8 -19.69 -36.60 -44.87
N ARG A 9 -20.30 -35.50 -44.47
CA ARG A 9 -19.64 -34.46 -43.68
C ARG A 9 -19.69 -34.86 -42.21
N LEU A 10 -18.54 -35.22 -41.64
CA LEU A 10 -18.36 -35.42 -40.20
C LEU A 10 -18.21 -34.04 -39.56
N SER A 11 -19.25 -33.53 -38.88
CA SER A 11 -19.21 -32.29 -38.13
C SER A 11 -18.55 -32.56 -36.77
N LEU A 12 -17.34 -32.11 -36.61
CA LEU A 12 -16.63 -32.12 -35.33
C LEU A 12 -17.18 -30.94 -34.45
N LEU A 13 -18.03 -31.28 -33.49
CA LEU A 13 -18.47 -30.36 -32.45
C LEU A 13 -17.32 -30.17 -31.49
N VAL A 14 -16.58 -29.05 -31.62
CA VAL A 14 -15.64 -28.56 -30.58
C VAL A 14 -16.49 -27.90 -29.50
N GLY A 15 -16.71 -28.61 -28.41
CA GLY A 15 -17.32 -28.05 -27.22
C GLY A 15 -16.38 -27.03 -26.56
N ILE A 16 -16.64 -25.74 -26.75
CA ILE A 16 -15.98 -24.69 -25.97
C ILE A 16 -16.57 -24.75 -24.57
N VAL A 17 -15.82 -25.35 -23.63
CA VAL A 17 -16.11 -25.25 -22.21
C VAL A 17 -15.74 -23.82 -21.79
N CYS A 18 -16.69 -22.92 -21.82
CA CYS A 18 -16.56 -21.62 -21.19
C CYS A 18 -16.52 -21.82 -19.67
N PHE A 19 -15.32 -21.81 -19.10
CA PHE A 19 -15.18 -21.56 -17.67
C PHE A 19 -15.66 -20.13 -17.42
N GLY A 20 -16.91 -20.02 -17.02
CA GLY A 20 -17.49 -18.77 -16.54
C GLY A 20 -16.75 -18.32 -15.28
N HIS A 21 -15.79 -17.42 -15.43
CA HIS A 21 -15.28 -16.67 -14.29
C HIS A 21 -16.47 -15.83 -13.78
N ALA A 22 -17.06 -16.25 -12.66
CA ALA A 22 -18.03 -15.45 -11.94
C ALA A 22 -17.33 -14.13 -11.62
N LYS A 23 -17.69 -13.05 -12.32
CA LYS A 23 -17.26 -11.69 -11.94
C LYS A 23 -17.92 -11.42 -10.60
N ILE A 24 -17.14 -11.51 -9.53
CA ILE A 24 -17.57 -11.01 -8.22
C ILE A 24 -17.69 -9.50 -8.42
N SER A 25 -18.93 -9.02 -8.48
CA SER A 25 -19.20 -7.60 -8.53
C SER A 25 -18.70 -7.01 -7.19
N GLY A 26 -17.84 -5.99 -7.23
CA GLY A 26 -17.33 -5.35 -6.02
C GLY A 26 -18.43 -4.80 -5.08
N ALA A 27 -19.71 -4.82 -5.50
CA ALA A 27 -20.87 -4.45 -4.70
C ALA A 27 -21.18 -5.45 -3.55
N ASP A 28 -20.71 -6.70 -3.64
CA ASP A 28 -21.04 -7.76 -2.66
C ASP A 28 -19.90 -8.01 -1.65
N VAL A 29 -18.78 -7.29 -1.76
CA VAL A 29 -17.63 -7.45 -0.86
C VAL A 29 -17.77 -6.49 0.30
N THR A 30 -17.83 -7.01 1.54
CA THR A 30 -17.73 -6.17 2.75
C THR A 30 -16.43 -5.38 2.71
N PRO A 31 -16.45 -4.04 2.81
CA PRO A 31 -15.25 -3.23 2.79
C PRO A 31 -14.31 -3.59 3.95
N ALA A 32 -13.04 -3.69 3.64
CA ALA A 32 -11.99 -3.81 4.64
C ALA A 32 -11.75 -2.47 5.34
N HIS A 33 -11.22 -2.54 6.56
CA HIS A 33 -10.65 -1.40 7.26
C HIS A 33 -9.12 -1.46 7.20
N PHE A 34 -8.45 -0.34 7.09
CA PHE A 34 -7.00 -0.31 7.20
C PHE A 34 -6.60 -0.61 8.65
N HIS A 35 -5.62 -1.49 8.85
CA HIS A 35 -5.23 -1.90 10.19
C HIS A 35 -3.83 -1.44 10.57
N HIS A 36 -2.82 -1.77 9.78
CA HIS A 36 -1.44 -1.37 10.07
C HIS A 36 -0.52 -1.40 8.86
N VAL A 37 0.60 -0.69 9.00
CA VAL A 37 1.84 -0.93 8.26
C VAL A 37 2.77 -1.74 9.14
N HIS A 38 3.49 -2.70 8.57
CA HIS A 38 4.47 -3.50 9.27
C HIS A 38 5.89 -3.09 8.83
N LEU A 39 6.71 -2.69 9.79
CA LEU A 39 8.11 -2.35 9.55
C LEU A 39 9.02 -3.42 10.14
N ASN A 40 10.02 -3.84 9.36
CA ASN A 40 11.17 -4.59 9.88
C ASN A 40 12.22 -3.60 10.34
N VAL A 41 12.63 -3.69 11.60
CA VAL A 41 13.55 -2.74 12.22
C VAL A 41 14.59 -3.45 13.06
N THR A 42 15.81 -2.92 13.09
CA THR A 42 16.88 -3.47 13.95
C THR A 42 16.72 -3.06 15.39
N ASP A 43 16.23 -1.85 15.64
CA ASP A 43 15.95 -1.33 16.98
C ASP A 43 14.54 -0.70 17.06
N PRO A 44 13.53 -1.45 17.53
CA PRO A 44 12.19 -0.95 17.69
C PRO A 44 12.07 0.30 18.59
N LYS A 45 12.96 0.44 19.59
CA LYS A 45 12.92 1.60 20.49
C LYS A 45 13.36 2.87 19.76
N THR A 46 14.44 2.82 19.01
CA THR A 46 14.92 3.93 18.20
C THR A 46 13.86 4.32 17.16
N THR A 47 13.22 3.34 16.53
CA THR A 47 12.14 3.59 15.56
C THR A 47 10.91 4.23 16.23
N GLN A 48 10.50 3.77 17.42
CA GLN A 48 9.40 4.40 18.17
C GLN A 48 9.73 5.86 18.49
N GLN A 49 10.94 6.14 19.01
CA GLN A 49 11.38 7.51 19.32
C GLN A 49 11.42 8.42 18.10
N PHE A 50 11.81 7.90 16.94
CA PHE A 50 11.82 8.64 15.68
C PHE A 50 10.41 9.07 15.28
N PHE A 51 9.46 8.15 15.20
CA PHE A 51 8.10 8.48 14.80
C PHE A 51 7.33 9.29 15.86
N GLU A 52 7.59 9.05 17.14
CA GLU A 52 7.05 9.89 18.22
C GLU A 52 7.53 11.35 18.08
N ARG A 53 8.84 11.52 17.97
CA ARG A 53 9.47 12.86 17.94
C ARG A 53 9.11 13.66 16.71
N PHE A 54 9.14 13.06 15.53
CA PHE A 54 9.04 13.79 14.27
C PHE A 54 7.65 13.75 13.64
N PHE A 55 6.80 12.82 14.06
CA PHE A 55 5.52 12.58 13.43
C PHE A 55 4.35 12.45 14.40
N GLY A 56 4.60 12.58 15.70
CA GLY A 56 3.55 12.57 16.72
C GLY A 56 2.85 11.22 16.91
N ALA A 57 3.42 10.13 16.38
CA ALA A 57 2.89 8.79 16.59
C ALA A 57 3.11 8.35 18.04
N VAL A 58 2.15 7.66 18.63
CA VAL A 58 2.18 7.30 20.05
C VAL A 58 2.79 5.92 20.25
N PRO A 59 3.94 5.77 20.95
CA PRO A 59 4.51 4.47 21.27
C PRO A 59 3.55 3.62 22.10
N ILE A 60 3.31 2.41 21.64
CA ILE A 60 2.45 1.42 22.31
C ILE A 60 3.05 0.02 22.22
N ARG A 61 2.39 -0.92 22.88
CA ARG A 61 2.56 -2.36 22.62
C ARG A 61 1.30 -2.91 21.98
N TYR A 62 1.37 -3.24 20.70
CA TYR A 62 0.28 -3.90 20.03
C TYR A 62 0.00 -5.26 20.68
N ARG A 63 -1.26 -5.45 21.09
CA ARG A 63 -1.71 -6.65 21.84
C ARG A 63 -0.81 -6.99 23.05
N ALA A 64 -0.32 -5.96 23.74
CA ALA A 64 0.57 -6.04 24.90
C ALA A 64 1.93 -6.72 24.65
N ARG A 65 2.30 -7.01 23.41
CA ARG A 65 3.51 -7.78 23.07
C ARG A 65 4.43 -7.07 22.08
N LEU A 66 3.93 -6.79 20.90
CA LEU A 66 4.75 -6.24 19.82
C LEU A 66 4.96 -4.73 20.00
N PRO A 67 6.19 -4.23 19.89
CA PRO A 67 6.42 -2.81 19.78
C PRO A 67 5.63 -2.24 18.60
N ALA A 68 4.96 -1.14 18.81
CA ALA A 68 4.18 -0.50 17.78
C ALA A 68 3.99 0.99 18.07
N LEU A 69 3.44 1.69 17.10
CA LEU A 69 3.03 3.07 17.20
C LEU A 69 1.55 3.16 16.84
N PHE A 70 0.81 3.94 17.58
CA PHE A 70 -0.58 4.26 17.27
C PHE A 70 -0.63 5.57 16.49
N THR A 71 -1.34 5.57 15.38
CA THR A 71 -1.47 6.71 14.47
C THR A 71 -2.94 7.07 14.30
N GLU A 72 -3.65 7.33 15.41
CA GLU A 72 -5.04 7.76 15.48
C GLU A 72 -6.06 6.68 15.08
N ARG A 73 -5.92 6.05 13.92
CA ARG A 73 -6.86 5.05 13.41
C ARG A 73 -6.19 3.79 12.88
N SER A 74 -4.88 3.71 13.01
CA SER A 74 -4.10 2.55 12.56
C SER A 74 -2.86 2.37 13.42
N PHE A 75 -2.08 1.35 13.12
CA PHE A 75 -0.83 1.08 13.79
C PHE A 75 0.33 1.07 12.79
N ILE A 76 1.52 1.33 13.30
CA ILE A 76 2.78 0.92 12.69
C ILE A 76 3.32 -0.16 13.60
N VAL A 77 3.29 -1.41 13.16
CA VAL A 77 3.78 -2.56 13.94
C VAL A 77 5.25 -2.79 13.61
N LEU A 78 6.07 -2.96 14.64
CA LEU A 78 7.52 -3.09 14.48
C LEU A 78 7.95 -4.55 14.74
N ASN A 79 8.59 -5.14 13.73
CA ASN A 79 9.19 -6.46 13.84
C ASN A 79 10.71 -6.31 13.96
N ARG A 80 11.28 -6.77 15.08
CA ARG A 80 12.72 -6.76 15.24
C ARG A 80 13.37 -7.79 14.32
N VAL A 81 14.39 -7.32 13.57
CA VAL A 81 15.27 -8.15 12.75
C VAL A 81 16.72 -7.99 13.19
N ASP A 82 17.56 -8.99 12.93
CA ASP A 82 18.96 -9.00 13.41
C ASP A 82 19.89 -8.16 12.53
N SER A 83 19.48 -7.85 11.30
CA SER A 83 20.24 -7.03 10.36
C SER A 83 19.32 -6.06 9.65
N SER A 84 19.86 -4.92 9.21
CA SER A 84 19.09 -3.92 8.49
C SER A 84 18.39 -4.56 7.28
N PRO A 85 17.08 -4.33 7.14
CA PRO A 85 16.30 -4.90 6.05
C PRO A 85 16.75 -4.33 4.70
N ARG A 86 16.31 -4.98 3.62
CA ARG A 86 16.56 -4.47 2.27
C ARG A 86 15.91 -3.11 2.10
N THR A 87 16.64 -2.20 1.46
CA THR A 87 16.14 -0.86 1.17
C THR A 87 14.98 -0.90 0.16
N HIS A 88 14.08 0.01 0.31
CA HIS A 88 12.72 0.06 -0.23
C HIS A 88 12.57 0.39 -1.72
N HIS A 89 13.60 0.88 -2.38
CA HIS A 89 13.48 1.32 -3.80
C HIS A 89 13.29 0.18 -4.81
N LYS A 90 13.36 -1.06 -4.35
CA LYS A 90 13.21 -2.24 -5.19
C LYS A 90 11.83 -2.88 -5.10
N THR A 91 10.99 -2.43 -4.21
CA THR A 91 9.64 -2.95 -4.01
C THR A 91 8.58 -1.96 -4.47
N CYS A 92 7.35 -2.45 -4.64
CA CYS A 92 6.21 -1.60 -4.97
C CYS A 92 5.74 -0.72 -3.80
N LEU A 93 6.06 -1.05 -2.54
CA LEU A 93 5.82 -0.19 -1.38
C LEU A 93 6.90 0.90 -1.33
N TRP A 94 6.57 2.07 -1.88
CA TRP A 94 7.56 3.12 -2.05
C TRP A 94 7.82 3.90 -0.75
N HIS A 95 6.76 4.40 -0.12
CA HIS A 95 6.88 5.13 1.14
C HIS A 95 5.58 5.19 1.94
N ILE A 96 5.71 5.66 3.17
CA ILE A 96 4.59 6.04 4.04
C ILE A 96 4.61 7.56 4.23
N GLY A 97 3.42 8.17 4.43
CA GLY A 97 3.33 9.62 4.44
C GLY A 97 2.44 10.20 5.53
N TRP A 98 2.84 11.37 5.98
CA TRP A 98 2.10 12.22 6.90
C TRP A 98 1.59 13.47 6.20
N SER A 99 0.42 13.92 6.62
CA SER A 99 -0.03 15.27 6.29
C SER A 99 0.68 16.30 7.17
N GLY A 100 0.95 17.46 6.60
CA GLY A 100 1.46 18.65 7.30
C GLY A 100 0.61 19.88 6.98
N VAL A 101 0.82 20.97 7.69
CA VAL A 101 0.03 22.19 7.51
C VAL A 101 0.77 23.21 6.62
N ASP A 102 1.97 23.62 7.03
CA ASP A 102 2.76 24.63 6.34
C ASP A 102 4.14 24.09 5.97
N GLY A 103 4.44 24.00 4.68
CA GLY A 103 5.66 23.36 4.19
C GLY A 103 6.96 23.95 4.75
N PRO A 104 7.19 25.26 4.68
CA PRO A 104 8.37 25.87 5.24
C PRO A 104 8.56 25.63 6.74
N SER A 105 7.50 25.75 7.53
CA SER A 105 7.53 25.50 8.98
C SER A 105 7.80 24.03 9.29
N GLU A 106 7.13 23.10 8.59
CA GLU A 106 7.31 21.65 8.73
C GLU A 106 8.76 21.23 8.45
N PHE A 107 9.35 21.77 7.41
CA PHE A 107 10.73 21.49 7.04
C PHE A 107 11.72 22.08 8.04
N ALA A 108 11.52 23.35 8.42
CA ALA A 108 12.42 24.09 9.30
C ALA A 108 12.53 23.45 10.68
N TRP A 109 11.40 23.09 11.31
CA TRP A 109 11.46 22.52 12.66
C TRP A 109 12.04 21.12 12.68
N ARG A 110 11.72 20.26 11.70
CA ARG A 110 12.28 18.90 11.64
C ARG A 110 13.78 18.91 11.37
N THR A 111 14.24 19.74 10.45
CA THR A 111 15.67 19.88 10.17
C THR A 111 16.44 20.44 11.37
N LYS A 112 15.89 21.45 12.05
CA LYS A 112 16.44 21.97 13.31
C LYS A 112 16.47 20.89 14.40
N ALA A 113 15.48 20.01 14.44
CA ALA A 113 15.43 18.90 15.37
C ALA A 113 16.36 17.72 15.00
N GLY A 114 17.03 17.77 13.83
CA GLY A 114 18.05 16.81 13.41
C GLY A 114 17.53 15.60 12.64
N ILE A 115 16.40 15.69 11.96
CA ILE A 115 15.93 14.62 11.08
C ILE A 115 16.84 14.50 9.85
N THR A 116 17.04 13.29 9.37
CA THR A 116 17.79 13.06 8.11
C THR A 116 16.91 13.40 6.93
N VAL A 117 17.31 14.44 6.17
CA VAL A 117 16.61 14.87 4.97
C VAL A 117 17.03 14.01 3.79
N HIS A 118 16.06 13.33 3.14
CA HIS A 118 16.26 12.66 1.87
C HIS A 118 16.01 13.61 0.70
N THR A 119 14.83 14.21 0.63
CA THR A 119 14.47 15.22 -0.38
C THR A 119 14.06 16.49 0.34
N PRO A 120 14.72 17.64 0.07
CA PRO A 120 14.37 18.90 0.70
C PRO A 120 12.98 19.38 0.25
N LEU A 121 12.49 20.44 0.90
CA LEU A 121 11.22 21.05 0.59
C LEU A 121 11.07 21.36 -0.91
N ARG A 122 9.99 20.88 -1.51
CA ARG A 122 9.62 21.08 -2.91
C ARG A 122 8.21 21.63 -3.00
N ALA A 123 8.01 22.60 -3.86
CA ALA A 123 6.67 23.10 -4.18
C ALA A 123 5.90 22.07 -5.03
N LEU A 124 4.60 21.96 -4.77
CA LEU A 124 3.65 21.16 -5.53
C LEU A 124 2.33 21.94 -5.57
N ASP A 125 2.06 22.60 -6.69
CA ASP A 125 0.98 23.57 -6.85
C ASP A 125 1.05 24.66 -5.74
N ASP A 126 0.02 24.79 -4.92
CA ASP A 126 -0.02 25.74 -3.79
C ASP A 126 0.58 25.16 -2.50
N ASP A 127 0.99 23.90 -2.50
CA ASP A 127 1.45 23.14 -1.35
C ASP A 127 2.91 22.72 -1.49
N HIS A 128 3.37 21.87 -0.59
CA HIS A 128 4.74 21.35 -0.61
C HIS A 128 4.78 19.89 -0.24
N TYR A 129 5.86 19.23 -0.68
CA TYR A 129 6.24 17.91 -0.19
C TYR A 129 7.73 17.86 0.15
N MET A 130 8.09 16.93 1.01
CA MET A 130 9.46 16.65 1.42
C MET A 130 9.57 15.21 1.87
N TYR A 131 10.77 14.61 1.75
CA TYR A 131 11.01 13.26 2.22
C TYR A 131 12.13 13.22 3.24
N PHE A 132 11.94 12.39 4.24
CA PHE A 132 12.90 12.10 5.30
C PHE A 132 13.26 10.62 5.31
N SER A 133 14.48 10.29 5.74
CA SER A 133 14.88 8.90 5.96
C SER A 133 14.58 8.50 7.39
N GLY A 134 13.88 7.39 7.55
CA GLY A 134 13.70 6.74 8.84
C GLY A 134 14.93 5.95 9.29
N PRO A 135 14.87 5.28 10.46
CA PRO A 135 16.02 4.56 11.02
C PRO A 135 16.54 3.41 10.17
N GLU A 136 15.71 2.75 9.39
CA GLU A 136 16.08 1.69 8.44
C GLU A 136 16.10 2.19 7.00
N GLU A 137 16.31 3.49 6.81
CA GLU A 137 16.28 4.18 5.50
C GLU A 137 14.91 4.11 4.81
N GLU A 138 13.85 3.72 5.53
CA GLU A 138 12.49 3.82 5.02
C GLU A 138 12.15 5.27 4.72
N LEU A 139 11.49 5.49 3.59
CA LEU A 139 11.15 6.82 3.14
C LEU A 139 9.85 7.28 3.81
N VAL A 140 9.89 8.48 4.39
CA VAL A 140 8.73 9.10 5.05
C VAL A 140 8.46 10.45 4.40
N GLU A 141 7.29 10.58 3.77
CA GLU A 141 6.85 11.85 3.17
C GLU A 141 6.13 12.73 4.19
N VAL A 142 6.30 14.04 4.04
CA VAL A 142 5.36 15.02 4.56
C VAL A 142 4.80 15.82 3.39
N TYR A 143 3.49 15.70 3.18
CA TYR A 143 2.74 16.47 2.20
C TYR A 143 1.89 17.53 2.91
N THR A 144 2.02 18.80 2.55
CA THR A 144 1.41 19.93 3.26
C THR A 144 0.13 20.45 2.61
N GLY A 145 -0.40 21.55 3.09
CA GLY A 145 -1.71 22.09 2.67
C GLY A 145 -2.89 21.44 3.38
N ASN A 146 -2.64 20.58 4.37
CA ASN A 146 -3.67 19.94 5.16
C ASN A 146 -4.02 20.75 6.41
N ARG A 147 -5.16 20.44 7.04
CA ARG A 147 -5.62 21.14 8.26
C ARG A 147 -4.96 20.63 9.53
N ASN A 148 -4.39 19.46 9.49
CA ASN A 148 -3.81 18.78 10.65
C ASN A 148 -2.68 17.84 10.26
N HIS A 149 -1.88 17.47 11.26
CA HIS A 149 -0.85 16.45 11.14
C HIS A 149 -1.46 15.09 11.44
N ARG A 150 -1.24 14.12 10.56
CA ARG A 150 -1.65 12.73 10.79
C ARG A 150 -0.94 11.79 9.83
N PHE A 151 -0.90 10.52 10.15
CA PHE A 151 -0.58 9.49 9.18
C PHE A 151 -1.65 9.51 8.09
N GLU A 152 -1.27 9.79 6.85
CA GLU A 152 -2.23 10.20 5.82
C GLU A 152 -2.27 9.25 4.63
N HIS A 153 -1.10 8.72 4.19
CA HIS A 153 -1.09 7.87 3.01
C HIS A 153 -0.01 6.80 3.04
N ILE A 154 -0.23 5.81 2.18
CA ILE A 154 0.76 4.83 1.75
C ILE A 154 0.89 4.96 0.25
N HIS A 155 2.11 5.04 -0.24
CA HIS A 155 2.38 5.21 -1.65
C HIS A 155 2.89 3.92 -2.27
N LEU A 156 2.21 3.49 -3.34
CA LEU A 156 2.56 2.33 -4.13
C LEU A 156 3.05 2.76 -5.51
N LEU A 157 4.06 2.07 -6.00
CA LEU A 157 4.42 2.07 -7.41
C LEU A 157 3.81 0.82 -8.06
N ALA A 158 3.19 0.97 -9.21
CA ALA A 158 2.50 -0.13 -9.89
C ALA A 158 2.99 -0.29 -11.33
N THR A 159 3.19 -1.51 -11.77
CA THR A 159 3.42 -1.83 -13.19
C THR A 159 2.19 -1.46 -14.01
N ASP A 160 1.00 -1.68 -13.45
CA ASP A 160 -0.28 -1.24 -14.02
C ASP A 160 -1.19 -0.69 -12.93
N VAL A 161 -1.44 0.63 -12.96
CA VAL A 161 -2.28 1.35 -12.00
C VAL A 161 -3.70 0.81 -11.94
N ASN A 162 -4.27 0.43 -13.09
CA ASN A 162 -5.64 -0.05 -13.14
C ASN A 162 -5.77 -1.49 -12.61
N VAL A 163 -4.78 -2.33 -12.86
CA VAL A 163 -4.73 -3.70 -12.32
C VAL A 163 -4.61 -3.65 -10.80
N THR A 164 -3.68 -2.87 -10.28
CA THR A 164 -3.49 -2.71 -8.83
C THR A 164 -4.72 -2.09 -8.16
N THR A 165 -5.28 -1.03 -8.74
CA THR A 165 -6.52 -0.41 -8.24
C THR A 165 -7.67 -1.41 -8.19
N ARG A 166 -7.88 -2.16 -9.27
CA ARG A 166 -8.96 -3.15 -9.36
C ARG A 166 -8.79 -4.26 -8.33
N TRP A 167 -7.55 -4.70 -8.08
CA TRP A 167 -7.29 -5.71 -7.06
C TRP A 167 -7.81 -5.29 -5.68
N PHE A 168 -7.53 -4.05 -5.26
CA PHE A 168 -8.01 -3.52 -3.99
C PHE A 168 -9.54 -3.37 -3.95
N VAL A 169 -10.15 -2.97 -5.06
CA VAL A 169 -11.62 -2.85 -5.17
C VAL A 169 -12.27 -4.22 -5.10
N ASP A 170 -11.81 -5.18 -5.91
CA ASP A 170 -12.46 -6.48 -6.07
C ASP A 170 -12.21 -7.40 -4.85
N HIS A 171 -11.02 -7.33 -4.26
CA HIS A 171 -10.66 -8.23 -3.15
C HIS A 171 -10.86 -7.64 -1.76
N LEU A 172 -10.82 -6.33 -1.62
CA LEU A 172 -10.98 -5.69 -0.31
C LEU A 172 -12.25 -4.84 -0.19
N GLY A 173 -13.03 -4.72 -1.26
CA GLY A 173 -14.25 -3.91 -1.27
C GLY A 173 -13.99 -2.40 -1.12
N LEU A 174 -12.78 -1.95 -1.42
CA LEU A 174 -12.40 -0.55 -1.26
C LEU A 174 -12.91 0.32 -2.42
N ARG A 175 -12.95 1.61 -2.23
CA ARG A 175 -13.44 2.57 -3.23
C ARG A 175 -12.27 3.35 -3.84
N ALA A 176 -12.08 3.18 -5.13
CA ALA A 176 -11.13 3.98 -5.90
C ALA A 176 -11.72 5.36 -6.25
N ALA A 177 -10.87 6.36 -6.35
CA ALA A 177 -11.24 7.69 -6.80
C ALA A 177 -11.75 7.67 -8.26
N ARG A 178 -11.19 6.79 -9.09
CA ARG A 178 -11.60 6.57 -10.48
C ARG A 178 -11.66 5.07 -10.76
N ALA A 179 -12.67 4.64 -11.52
CA ALA A 179 -12.80 3.23 -11.93
C ALA A 179 -11.70 2.80 -12.90
N PHE A 180 -11.23 3.74 -13.72
CA PHE A 180 -10.17 3.55 -14.70
C PHE A 180 -9.44 4.86 -14.93
N VAL A 181 -8.12 4.77 -15.10
CA VAL A 181 -7.26 5.92 -15.45
C VAL A 181 -6.48 5.56 -16.71
N PRO A 182 -6.62 6.31 -17.81
CA PRO A 182 -5.83 6.05 -19.00
C PRO A 182 -4.35 6.24 -18.69
N LYS A 183 -3.52 5.37 -19.28
CA LYS A 183 -2.07 5.55 -19.22
C LYS A 183 -1.72 6.83 -19.95
N PRO A 184 -0.90 7.72 -19.38
CA PRO A 184 -0.44 8.92 -20.04
C PRO A 184 0.31 8.60 -21.35
N ASP A 185 0.30 9.54 -22.27
CA ASP A 185 1.14 9.47 -23.44
C ASP A 185 2.63 9.42 -23.01
N PRO A 186 3.46 8.56 -23.60
CA PRO A 186 4.90 8.53 -23.33
C PRO A 186 5.62 9.87 -23.57
N GLU A 187 5.09 10.73 -24.42
CA GLU A 187 5.61 12.08 -24.67
C GLU A 187 5.24 13.08 -23.56
N THR A 188 4.34 12.71 -22.65
CA THR A 188 3.98 13.56 -21.52
C THR A 188 5.19 13.71 -20.60
N ASP A 189 5.51 14.95 -20.19
CA ASP A 189 6.62 15.24 -19.29
C ASP A 189 6.45 14.53 -17.93
N VAL A 190 7.16 13.43 -17.77
CA VAL A 190 7.15 12.60 -16.55
C VAL A 190 7.90 13.26 -15.38
N ASN A 191 8.61 14.34 -15.62
CA ASN A 191 9.28 15.11 -14.57
C ASN A 191 8.34 16.07 -13.86
N THR A 192 7.13 16.25 -14.35
CA THR A 192 6.07 16.97 -13.66
C THR A 192 5.05 16.00 -13.09
N LEU A 193 4.52 16.29 -11.90
CA LEU A 193 3.45 15.48 -11.29
C LEU A 193 2.18 15.44 -12.14
N ARG A 194 2.01 16.34 -13.08
CA ARG A 194 0.84 16.42 -13.99
C ARG A 194 0.78 15.29 -15.01
N GLY A 195 1.92 14.68 -15.37
CA GLY A 195 2.00 13.55 -16.31
C GLY A 195 1.97 12.17 -15.64
N ILE A 196 1.82 12.08 -14.33
CA ILE A 196 1.88 10.80 -13.63
C ILE A 196 0.60 9.99 -13.85
N TRP A 197 0.77 8.74 -14.26
CA TRP A 197 -0.32 7.77 -14.26
C TRP A 197 -0.64 7.39 -12.82
N MET A 198 -1.76 7.87 -12.29
CA MET A 198 -2.08 7.68 -10.88
C MET A 198 -3.56 7.42 -10.62
N ASN A 199 -3.80 6.68 -9.56
CA ASN A 199 -5.11 6.56 -8.92
C ASN A 199 -4.94 6.61 -7.40
N SER A 200 -6.04 6.78 -6.68
CA SER A 200 -6.05 6.70 -5.24
C SER A 200 -7.26 5.92 -4.73
N ILE A 201 -7.08 5.29 -3.59
CA ILE A 201 -8.11 4.53 -2.89
C ILE A 201 -8.19 5.05 -1.48
N ARG A 202 -9.37 5.50 -1.08
CA ARG A 202 -9.59 5.94 0.29
C ARG A 202 -10.07 4.78 1.15
N VAL A 203 -9.39 4.57 2.27
CA VAL A 203 -9.77 3.60 3.29
C VAL A 203 -9.66 4.23 4.67
N ASP A 204 -10.78 4.31 5.40
CA ASP A 204 -10.88 5.04 6.67
C ASP A 204 -10.39 6.49 6.54
N ASN A 205 -9.34 6.87 7.27
CA ASN A 205 -8.70 8.17 7.18
C ASN A 205 -7.37 8.18 6.39
N LEU A 206 -7.10 7.09 5.66
CA LEU A 206 -5.85 6.90 4.93
C LEU A 206 -6.12 6.82 3.42
N ASN A 207 -5.18 7.29 2.62
CA ASN A 207 -5.17 7.13 1.18
C ASN A 207 -4.10 6.10 0.77
N LEU A 208 -4.48 5.14 -0.07
CA LEU A 208 -3.53 4.38 -0.86
C LEU A 208 -3.34 5.13 -2.16
N VAL A 209 -2.17 5.71 -2.36
CA VAL A 209 -1.82 6.43 -3.57
C VAL A 209 -1.04 5.49 -4.47
N ILE A 210 -1.50 5.29 -5.69
CA ILE A 210 -0.95 4.34 -6.65
C ILE A 210 -0.41 5.10 -7.84
N PHE A 211 0.91 5.15 -7.98
CA PHE A 211 1.56 5.73 -9.16
C PHE A 211 1.97 4.63 -10.12
N GLY A 212 1.81 4.89 -11.40
CA GLY A 212 2.39 4.06 -12.44
C GLY A 212 3.91 4.16 -12.39
N ARG A 213 4.54 3.01 -12.50
CA ARG A 213 5.99 2.92 -12.63
C ARG A 213 6.45 3.72 -13.84
N PRO A 214 7.33 4.72 -13.69
CA PRO A 214 7.89 5.43 -14.83
C PRO A 214 8.78 4.49 -15.66
N PRO A 215 8.98 4.79 -16.95
CA PRO A 215 9.97 4.11 -17.75
C PRO A 215 11.36 4.16 -17.09
N ARG A 216 12.13 3.07 -17.21
CA ARG A 216 13.42 2.91 -16.51
C ARG A 216 14.44 3.98 -16.85
N ASP A 217 14.40 4.45 -18.09
CA ASP A 217 15.28 5.48 -18.65
C ASP A 217 14.77 6.91 -18.41
N GLN A 218 13.57 7.04 -17.86
CA GLN A 218 12.90 8.31 -17.61
C GLN A 218 12.51 8.45 -16.13
N ALA A 219 13.31 7.87 -15.22
CA ALA A 219 13.03 8.00 -13.79
C ALA A 219 13.02 9.48 -13.40
N PRO A 220 11.90 10.01 -12.91
CA PRO A 220 11.80 11.40 -12.51
C PRO A 220 12.73 11.67 -11.32
N PHE A 221 13.13 12.93 -11.15
CA PHE A 221 14.06 13.35 -10.10
C PHE A 221 13.62 13.03 -8.67
N TRP A 222 12.33 12.77 -8.46
CA TRP A 222 11.76 12.40 -7.17
C TRP A 222 11.88 10.90 -6.86
N LEU A 223 12.28 10.08 -7.84
CA LEU A 223 12.64 8.68 -7.62
C LEU A 223 14.17 8.56 -7.54
N PRO A 224 14.72 8.21 -6.38
CA PRO A 224 16.14 8.34 -6.11
C PRO A 224 17.06 7.32 -6.81
N ALA A 225 16.49 6.32 -7.48
CA ALA A 225 17.30 5.30 -8.17
C ALA A 225 16.54 4.72 -9.37
N PRO A 226 17.25 4.16 -10.37
CA PRO A 226 16.57 3.42 -11.42
C PRO A 226 15.78 2.27 -10.78
N LEU A 227 14.48 2.22 -11.07
CA LEU A 227 13.63 1.14 -10.61
C LEU A 227 14.13 -0.20 -11.19
N PRO A 228 14.01 -1.30 -10.44
CA PRO A 228 14.34 -2.62 -10.95
C PRO A 228 13.47 -2.97 -12.15
N GLU A 229 13.90 -3.92 -12.96
CA GLU A 229 13.09 -4.42 -14.09
C GLU A 229 11.77 -4.99 -13.61
N ASP A 230 11.83 -5.81 -12.55
CA ASP A 230 10.67 -6.31 -11.81
C ASP A 230 10.77 -5.90 -10.36
N PHE A 231 9.63 -5.65 -9.72
CA PHE A 231 9.61 -5.40 -8.29
C PHE A 231 10.03 -6.65 -7.50
N GLU A 232 10.88 -6.45 -6.51
CA GLU A 232 11.15 -7.48 -5.51
C GLU A 232 9.93 -7.64 -4.57
N PRO A 233 9.75 -8.81 -3.91
CA PRO A 233 8.72 -8.95 -2.89
C PRO A 233 8.89 -7.91 -1.78
N THR A 234 7.79 -7.36 -1.30
CA THR A 234 7.86 -6.45 -0.14
C THR A 234 8.24 -7.17 1.14
N LYS A 235 7.96 -8.47 1.23
CA LYS A 235 8.37 -9.32 2.37
C LYS A 235 9.87 -9.24 2.63
N GLY A 236 10.25 -8.86 3.85
CA GLY A 236 11.64 -8.73 4.28
C GLY A 236 12.27 -7.38 3.93
N SER A 237 11.52 -6.42 3.39
CA SER A 237 11.93 -5.04 3.22
C SER A 237 11.72 -4.23 4.51
N ALA A 238 12.22 -3.00 4.56
CA ALA A 238 11.96 -2.09 5.68
C ALA A 238 10.47 -1.86 5.88
N ILE A 239 9.72 -1.57 4.81
CA ILE A 239 8.26 -1.61 4.80
C ILE A 239 7.86 -2.98 4.26
N ASP A 240 7.52 -3.90 5.17
CA ASP A 240 7.33 -5.32 4.83
C ASP A 240 5.98 -5.59 4.16
N HIS A 241 4.92 -5.10 4.78
CA HIS A 241 3.56 -5.29 4.27
C HIS A 241 2.58 -4.26 4.84
N ILE A 242 1.41 -4.24 4.25
CA ILE A 242 0.25 -3.52 4.76
C ILE A 242 -0.84 -4.50 5.17
N ALA A 243 -1.64 -4.12 6.15
CA ALA A 243 -2.67 -5.00 6.70
C ALA A 243 -4.05 -4.34 6.68
N PHE A 244 -5.04 -5.19 6.39
CA PHE A 244 -6.45 -4.83 6.42
C PHE A 244 -7.21 -5.73 7.37
N SER A 245 -8.25 -5.19 8.02
CA SER A 245 -9.02 -5.93 9.00
C SER A 245 -10.47 -6.14 8.61
N TYR A 246 -11.00 -7.26 9.09
CA TYR A 246 -12.41 -7.59 9.07
C TYR A 246 -12.85 -8.10 10.45
N ARG A 247 -14.11 -7.87 10.82
CA ARG A 247 -14.67 -8.38 12.09
C ARG A 247 -14.75 -9.90 12.13
N ARG A 248 -14.89 -10.54 10.97
CA ARG A 248 -14.94 -11.99 10.78
C ARG A 248 -14.04 -12.36 9.61
N ILE A 249 -13.06 -13.17 9.88
CA ILE A 249 -12.00 -13.46 8.90
C ILE A 249 -12.29 -14.68 8.02
N GLU A 250 -13.06 -15.68 8.54
CA GLU A 250 -13.30 -16.92 7.79
C GLU A 250 -13.99 -16.69 6.44
N PRO A 251 -15.09 -15.90 6.34
CA PRO A 251 -15.72 -15.66 5.05
C PRO A 251 -14.76 -14.99 4.06
N GLN A 252 -13.85 -14.15 4.55
CA GLN A 252 -12.85 -13.50 3.72
C GLN A 252 -11.80 -14.51 3.23
N TYR A 253 -11.31 -15.36 4.12
CA TYR A 253 -10.34 -16.40 3.75
C TYR A 253 -10.91 -17.33 2.68
N ASP A 254 -12.17 -17.77 2.83
CA ASP A 254 -12.83 -18.63 1.83
C ASP A 254 -12.99 -17.91 0.48
N ARG A 255 -13.33 -16.63 0.50
CA ARG A 255 -13.45 -15.80 -0.69
C ARG A 255 -12.09 -15.63 -1.40
N PHE A 256 -11.02 -15.36 -0.66
CA PHE A 256 -9.68 -15.26 -1.23
C PHE A 256 -9.21 -16.58 -1.84
N LYS A 257 -9.48 -17.72 -1.19
CA LYS A 257 -9.21 -19.04 -1.78
C LYS A 257 -9.96 -19.25 -3.10
N ALA A 258 -11.23 -18.87 -3.15
CA ALA A 258 -12.05 -19.02 -4.34
C ALA A 258 -11.66 -18.09 -5.49
N SER A 259 -11.02 -16.96 -5.21
CA SER A 259 -10.62 -15.96 -6.21
C SER A 259 -9.33 -16.30 -6.97
N GLY A 260 -8.57 -17.32 -6.53
CA GLY A 260 -7.30 -17.69 -7.13
C GLY A 260 -6.12 -16.79 -6.78
N VAL A 261 -6.29 -15.86 -5.82
CA VAL A 261 -5.18 -15.04 -5.29
C VAL A 261 -4.17 -15.93 -4.57
N THR A 262 -2.88 -15.67 -4.76
CA THR A 262 -1.81 -16.42 -4.08
C THR A 262 -1.89 -16.19 -2.57
N ILE A 263 -2.02 -17.28 -1.81
CA ILE A 263 -2.01 -17.27 -0.35
C ILE A 263 -0.61 -17.68 0.11
N HIS A 264 0.14 -16.71 0.66
CA HIS A 264 1.48 -16.94 1.20
C HIS A 264 1.49 -17.65 2.56
N ARG A 265 0.52 -17.30 3.40
CA ARG A 265 0.32 -17.95 4.69
C ARG A 265 -1.18 -18.19 4.88
N PRO A 266 -1.60 -19.46 5.07
CA PRO A 266 -3.01 -19.76 5.31
C PRO A 266 -3.49 -19.17 6.64
N LEU A 267 -4.81 -19.12 6.81
CA LEU A 267 -5.44 -18.65 8.04
C LEU A 267 -4.94 -19.44 9.25
N GLN A 268 -4.40 -18.73 10.21
CA GLN A 268 -3.91 -19.29 11.47
C GLN A 268 -4.03 -18.27 12.60
N VAL A 269 -3.89 -18.78 13.83
CA VAL A 269 -3.76 -17.94 15.01
C VAL A 269 -2.29 -17.54 15.17
N GLU A 270 -2.02 -16.25 15.11
CA GLU A 270 -0.69 -15.71 15.40
C GLU A 270 -0.48 -15.70 16.92
N LYS A 271 0.27 -16.67 17.42
CA LYS A 271 0.48 -16.86 18.87
C LYS A 271 1.14 -15.66 19.53
N ALA A 272 2.08 -15.02 18.86
CA ALA A 272 2.82 -13.87 19.39
C ALA A 272 1.93 -12.63 19.53
N ALA A 273 1.10 -12.36 18.53
CA ALA A 273 0.20 -11.21 18.50
C ALA A 273 -1.20 -11.51 19.05
N GLY A 274 -1.56 -12.78 19.22
CA GLY A 274 -2.87 -13.21 19.70
C GLY A 274 -4.03 -12.85 18.76
N HIS A 275 -3.78 -12.74 17.45
CA HIS A 275 -4.81 -12.49 16.46
C HIS A 275 -4.83 -13.58 15.38
N ARG A 276 -5.92 -13.61 14.63
CA ARG A 276 -6.10 -14.49 13.49
C ARG A 276 -5.79 -13.72 12.23
N SER A 277 -4.97 -14.29 11.38
CA SER A 277 -4.59 -13.65 10.13
C SER A 277 -4.20 -14.65 9.05
N PHE A 278 -4.20 -14.19 7.81
CA PHE A 278 -3.61 -14.85 6.66
C PHE A 278 -2.93 -13.82 5.76
N PHE A 279 -2.03 -14.28 4.88
CA PHE A 279 -1.30 -13.41 3.97
C PHE A 279 -1.59 -13.77 2.53
N VAL A 280 -1.77 -12.75 1.71
CA VAL A 280 -1.97 -12.87 0.27
C VAL A 280 -0.99 -11.99 -0.49
N GLU A 281 -0.80 -12.30 -1.77
CA GLU A 281 -0.05 -11.45 -2.68
C GLU A 281 -0.98 -10.60 -3.54
N ALA A 282 -0.77 -9.31 -3.51
CA ALA A 282 -1.36 -8.35 -4.43
C ALA A 282 -0.42 -8.12 -5.63
N PRO A 283 -0.84 -7.39 -6.68
CA PRO A 283 0.02 -7.07 -7.81
C PRO A 283 1.36 -6.48 -7.39
N ASP A 284 2.35 -6.65 -8.24
CA ASP A 284 3.72 -6.17 -8.03
C ASP A 284 4.41 -6.75 -6.78
N ARG A 285 4.01 -7.98 -6.39
CA ARG A 285 4.56 -8.75 -5.26
C ARG A 285 4.38 -8.07 -3.90
N LEU A 286 3.30 -7.27 -3.78
CA LEU A 286 2.90 -6.65 -2.53
C LEU A 286 2.35 -7.71 -1.58
N LEU A 287 2.98 -7.84 -0.42
CA LEU A 287 2.44 -8.68 0.65
C LEU A 287 1.32 -7.93 1.38
N VAL A 288 0.18 -8.56 1.53
CA VAL A 288 -0.98 -8.01 2.24
C VAL A 288 -1.40 -8.99 3.34
N GLU A 289 -1.47 -8.50 4.57
CA GLU A 289 -2.02 -9.25 5.70
C GLU A 289 -3.52 -8.95 5.85
N ILE A 290 -4.31 -9.99 6.06
CA ILE A 290 -5.72 -9.87 6.44
C ILE A 290 -5.85 -10.34 7.88
N VAL A 291 -6.34 -9.45 8.75
CA VAL A 291 -6.45 -9.70 10.21
C VAL A 291 -7.90 -9.69 10.68
N GLU A 292 -8.18 -10.49 11.69
CA GLU A 292 -9.44 -10.42 12.42
C GLU A 292 -9.36 -9.34 13.50
N ALA A 293 -9.99 -8.20 13.26
CA ALA A 293 -10.04 -7.11 14.21
C ALA A 293 -11.29 -6.26 14.00
N LYS A 294 -11.72 -5.59 15.07
CA LYS A 294 -12.72 -4.51 14.99
C LYS A 294 -12.02 -3.27 14.41
N PRO A 295 -12.73 -2.48 13.60
CA PRO A 295 -12.21 -1.19 13.17
C PRO A 295 -11.95 -0.30 14.38
N ILE A 296 -10.91 0.53 14.31
CA ILE A 296 -10.62 1.51 15.34
C ILE A 296 -11.77 2.52 15.36
N PRO A 297 -12.35 2.86 16.55
CA PRO A 297 -13.46 3.78 16.66
C PRO A 297 -13.18 5.12 15.99
N GLU A 298 -14.17 5.67 15.32
CA GLU A 298 -14.10 7.03 14.80
C GLU A 298 -13.97 8.06 15.93
N GLY A 299 -13.32 9.17 15.65
CA GLY A 299 -13.18 10.28 16.60
C GLY A 299 -11.89 10.30 17.42
N LEU A 300 -11.15 9.21 17.52
CA LEU A 300 -9.84 9.24 18.22
C LEU A 300 -8.80 10.11 17.51
N TRP A 301 -9.01 10.40 16.24
CA TRP A 301 -8.08 11.13 15.38
C TRP A 301 -8.39 12.64 15.28
N GLU A 302 -9.54 13.09 15.80
CA GLU A 302 -9.93 14.51 15.72
C GLU A 302 -9.13 15.41 16.67
N ALA A 303 -8.47 14.81 17.63
CA ALA A 303 -7.79 15.49 18.72
C ALA A 303 -6.28 15.45 18.67
N SER A 304 -5.66 15.13 17.52
CA SER A 304 -4.19 15.18 17.43
C SER A 304 -3.70 16.60 17.71
N PRO A 305 -2.99 16.84 18.81
CA PRO A 305 -2.44 18.16 19.07
C PRO A 305 -1.45 18.49 17.97
N SER A 306 -1.49 19.74 17.50
CA SER A 306 -0.41 20.28 16.68
C SER A 306 0.89 20.20 17.48
N PRO A 307 2.00 19.74 16.88
CA PRO A 307 3.29 19.71 17.55
C PRO A 307 3.75 21.07 18.03
#